data_50c84f2eba230a4f4e4b1d6641c9d232
#
_entry.id   50c84f2eba230a4f4e4b1d6641c9d232
#
_cell.length_a   1.000
_cell.length_b   1.000
_cell.length_c   1.000
_cell.angle_alpha   90.00
_cell.angle_beta   90.00
_cell.angle_gamma   90.00
#
_symmetry.space_group_name_H-M   'P 1'
#
loop_
_entity.id
_entity.type
_entity.pdbx_description
1 polymer ?
#
loop_
_entity_poly.entity_id
_entity_poly.type
_entity_poly.pdbx_seq_one_letter_code
_entity_poly.pdbx_strand_id
1 'polypeptide(L)'
;VQYNETAEEIVIHDNEVVGVKTNNEFIEADRVVLAAGAVSPKILKKVGLNLDVKPAKGYSLTVHVDNLKRQLPLPVLDDSQNIVFTPLGNRLRMVSTAEFAGFDTSIDQNRIEMMLKSLKKILPSVHELVNESDAIPWAGLRPMSSDGKPFIGWSGIRGLFVNCGQGPLGWTLAMGSANLAADIITEREASIDPELFSLSRSRSS
;
A
#
# COMPACT_ATOMS: atom_id res chain seq x y z
N VAL A 1 4.48 11.12 15.86
CA VAL A 1 3.35 10.38 15.24
C VAL A 1 2.13 10.59 16.09
N GLN A 2 1.03 11.02 15.47
CA GLN A 2 -0.28 11.13 16.13
C GLN A 2 -1.13 9.92 15.72
N TYR A 3 -1.68 9.23 16.71
CA TYR A 3 -2.57 8.10 16.51
C TYR A 3 -4.04 8.56 16.66
N ASN A 4 -4.95 7.86 15.98
CA ASN A 4 -6.38 8.20 15.96
C ASN A 4 -6.67 9.60 15.37
N GLU A 5 -5.76 10.07 14.52
CA GLU A 5 -5.82 11.34 13.82
C GLU A 5 -6.03 11.07 12.33
N THR A 6 -7.12 11.58 11.77
CA THR A 6 -7.46 11.42 10.36
C THR A 6 -7.32 12.74 9.64
N ALA A 7 -6.42 12.81 8.65
CA ALA A 7 -6.35 13.97 7.76
C ALA A 7 -7.58 14.01 6.86
N GLU A 8 -8.39 15.06 6.99
CA GLU A 8 -9.62 15.24 6.23
C GLU A 8 -9.42 16.12 5.00
N GLU A 9 -8.59 17.16 5.13
CA GLU A 9 -8.42 18.17 4.08
C GLU A 9 -7.03 18.81 4.16
N ILE A 10 -6.43 19.07 3.01
CA ILE A 10 -5.26 19.95 2.88
C ILE A 10 -5.81 21.35 2.62
N VAL A 11 -5.49 22.30 3.49
CA VAL A 11 -5.98 23.67 3.39
C VAL A 11 -5.03 24.48 2.52
N ILE A 12 -5.58 25.12 1.46
CA ILE A 12 -4.85 25.90 0.47
C ILE A 12 -5.35 27.35 0.52
N HIS A 13 -4.43 28.29 0.53
CA HIS A 13 -4.70 29.72 0.35
C HIS A 13 -3.74 30.29 -0.70
N ASP A 14 -4.24 31.01 -1.69
CA ASP A 14 -3.45 31.60 -2.77
C ASP A 14 -2.48 30.63 -3.47
N ASN A 15 -2.96 29.40 -3.75
CA ASN A 15 -2.19 28.30 -4.34
C ASN A 15 -1.00 27.83 -3.49
N GLU A 16 -1.08 28.00 -2.18
CA GLU A 16 -0.09 27.55 -1.21
C GLU A 16 -0.74 26.77 -0.08
N VAL A 17 -0.05 25.73 0.40
CA VAL A 17 -0.46 24.98 1.59
C VAL A 17 -0.32 25.88 2.81
N VAL A 18 -1.36 25.91 3.65
CA VAL A 18 -1.33 26.55 4.96
C VAL A 18 -1.45 25.55 6.12
N GLY A 19 -1.82 24.31 5.82
CA GLY A 19 -1.89 23.25 6.82
C GLY A 19 -2.81 22.11 6.43
N VAL A 20 -3.10 21.26 7.42
CA VAL A 20 -3.98 20.10 7.30
C VAL A 20 -5.06 20.18 8.36
N LYS A 21 -6.30 20.04 7.91
CA LYS A 21 -7.43 19.83 8.82
C LYS A 21 -7.58 18.35 9.09
N THR A 22 -7.66 18.01 10.36
CA THR A 22 -7.92 16.66 10.84
C THR A 22 -9.31 16.56 11.48
N ASN A 23 -9.70 15.36 11.90
CA ASN A 23 -10.93 15.16 12.67
C ASN A 23 -10.91 15.84 14.05
N ASN A 24 -9.75 16.22 14.59
CA ASN A 24 -9.61 16.80 15.92
C ASN A 24 -9.13 18.25 15.90
N GLU A 25 -8.23 18.64 15.01
CA GLU A 25 -7.59 19.95 15.01
C GLU A 25 -7.17 20.42 13.61
N PHE A 26 -6.73 21.67 13.52
CA PHE A 26 -6.01 22.19 12.38
C PHE A 26 -4.51 22.22 12.70
N ILE A 27 -3.71 21.57 11.85
CA ILE A 27 -2.26 21.54 11.96
C ILE A 27 -1.68 22.48 10.92
N GLU A 28 -1.14 23.61 11.38
CA GLU A 28 -0.46 24.59 10.52
C GLU A 28 0.85 24.00 9.99
N ALA A 29 1.13 24.19 8.71
CA ALA A 29 2.35 23.71 8.06
C ALA A 29 2.65 24.45 6.76
N ASP A 30 3.91 24.81 6.54
CA ASP A 30 4.39 25.40 5.28
C ASP A 30 4.53 24.37 4.16
N ARG A 31 4.70 23.10 4.52
CA ARG A 31 4.85 21.97 3.60
C ARG A 31 4.09 20.75 4.09
N VAL A 32 3.40 20.09 3.19
CA VAL A 32 2.67 18.84 3.45
C VAL A 32 3.15 17.77 2.47
N VAL A 33 3.53 16.62 3.01
CA VAL A 33 3.83 15.42 2.22
C VAL A 33 2.64 14.48 2.29
N LEU A 34 1.94 14.32 1.18
CA LEU A 34 0.82 13.39 1.05
C LEU A 34 1.33 12.00 0.70
N ALA A 35 1.32 11.10 1.70
CA ALA A 35 1.73 9.70 1.59
C ALA A 35 0.61 8.75 2.05
N ALA A 36 -0.65 9.07 1.75
CA ALA A 36 -1.84 8.37 2.25
C ALA A 36 -2.26 7.15 1.39
N GLY A 37 -1.36 6.61 0.57
CA GLY A 37 -1.60 5.40 -0.21
C GLY A 37 -2.83 5.51 -1.11
N ALA A 38 -3.70 4.51 -1.09
CA ALA A 38 -4.89 4.46 -1.97
C ALA A 38 -5.90 5.61 -1.74
N VAL A 39 -5.83 6.30 -0.59
CA VAL A 39 -6.71 7.44 -0.26
C VAL A 39 -6.20 8.76 -0.84
N SER A 40 -4.92 8.85 -1.21
CA SER A 40 -4.30 10.08 -1.72
C SER A 40 -5.09 10.75 -2.86
N PRO A 41 -5.63 10.03 -3.87
CA PRO A 41 -6.43 10.66 -4.92
C PRO A 41 -7.69 11.34 -4.40
N LYS A 42 -8.34 10.82 -3.35
CA LYS A 42 -9.54 11.44 -2.76
C LYS A 42 -9.20 12.76 -2.09
N ILE A 43 -8.05 12.83 -1.41
CA ILE A 43 -7.56 14.03 -0.73
C ILE A 43 -7.18 15.08 -1.78
N LEU A 44 -6.40 14.69 -2.81
CA LEU A 44 -5.98 15.59 -3.88
C LEU A 44 -7.15 16.15 -4.68
N LYS A 45 -8.20 15.38 -4.89
CA LYS A 45 -9.40 15.83 -5.59
C LYS A 45 -10.06 17.04 -4.92
N LYS A 46 -9.99 17.15 -3.59
CA LYS A 46 -10.54 18.29 -2.83
C LYS A 46 -9.82 19.60 -3.12
N VAL A 47 -8.54 19.52 -3.52
CA VAL A 47 -7.73 20.68 -3.91
C VAL A 47 -7.57 20.80 -5.43
N GLY A 48 -8.48 20.16 -6.21
CA GLY A 48 -8.53 20.29 -7.68
C GLY A 48 -7.51 19.47 -8.45
N LEU A 49 -6.77 18.58 -7.79
CA LEU A 49 -5.76 17.73 -8.43
C LEU A 49 -6.27 16.31 -8.66
N ASN A 50 -5.90 15.73 -9.80
CA ASN A 50 -6.18 14.35 -10.12
C ASN A 50 -4.90 13.51 -10.12
N LEU A 51 -4.93 12.39 -9.41
CA LEU A 51 -3.83 11.43 -9.39
C LEU A 51 -4.35 10.07 -9.89
N ASP A 52 -3.66 9.49 -10.88
CA ASP A 52 -4.04 8.20 -11.45
C ASP A 52 -3.50 7.04 -10.60
N VAL A 53 -4.07 6.93 -9.42
CA VAL A 53 -3.84 5.82 -8.49
C VAL A 53 -5.20 5.22 -8.14
N LYS A 54 -5.33 3.91 -8.33
CA LYS A 54 -6.54 3.16 -8.04
C LYS A 54 -6.29 2.15 -6.92
N PRO A 55 -7.27 1.97 -6.01
CA PRO A 55 -7.17 0.92 -5.00
C PRO A 55 -7.32 -0.45 -5.65
N ALA A 56 -6.39 -1.36 -5.36
CA ALA A 56 -6.52 -2.77 -5.67
C ALA A 56 -6.57 -3.56 -4.36
N LYS A 57 -7.71 -4.18 -4.07
CA LYS A 57 -7.93 -4.97 -2.86
C LYS A 57 -7.12 -6.26 -2.93
N GLY A 58 -6.30 -6.50 -1.92
CA GLY A 58 -5.59 -7.76 -1.72
C GLY A 58 -6.04 -8.43 -0.44
N TYR A 59 -5.97 -9.75 -0.43
CA TYR A 59 -6.36 -10.58 0.70
C TYR A 59 -5.15 -11.23 1.36
N SER A 60 -5.22 -11.42 2.66
CA SER A 60 -4.33 -12.33 3.37
C SER A 60 -5.10 -13.15 4.41
N LEU A 61 -4.60 -14.34 4.65
CA LEU A 61 -5.06 -15.22 5.71
C LEU A 61 -3.86 -15.60 6.57
N THR A 62 -3.96 -15.40 7.87
CA THR A 62 -2.91 -15.77 8.81
C THR A 62 -3.41 -16.88 9.72
N VAL A 63 -2.69 -17.99 9.79
CA VAL A 63 -3.00 -19.12 10.65
C VAL A 63 -1.83 -19.43 11.59
N HIS A 64 -2.12 -19.96 12.77
CA HIS A 64 -1.10 -20.44 13.68
C HIS A 64 -0.67 -21.86 13.25
N VAL A 65 0.63 -22.14 13.29
CA VAL A 65 1.18 -23.46 12.98
C VAL A 65 2.36 -23.74 13.90
N ASP A 66 2.24 -24.72 14.76
CA ASP A 66 3.34 -25.15 15.65
C ASP A 66 4.53 -25.69 14.86
N ASN A 67 5.73 -25.30 15.30
CA ASN A 67 6.99 -25.71 14.67
C ASN A 67 7.08 -25.41 13.15
N LEU A 68 6.37 -24.39 12.67
CA LEU A 68 6.29 -24.05 11.25
C LEU A 68 7.67 -23.89 10.59
N LYS A 69 8.64 -23.24 11.25
CA LYS A 69 9.98 -23.03 10.70
C LYS A 69 10.68 -24.33 10.31
N ARG A 70 10.39 -25.44 10.99
CA ARG A 70 10.92 -26.77 10.66
C ARG A 70 10.20 -27.37 9.45
N GLN A 71 8.91 -27.10 9.30
CA GLN A 71 8.06 -27.64 8.22
C GLN A 71 8.21 -26.83 6.94
N LEU A 72 8.32 -25.50 7.07
CA LEU A 72 8.40 -24.55 5.97
C LEU A 72 9.48 -23.50 6.28
N PRO A 73 10.74 -23.73 5.92
CA PRO A 73 11.84 -22.80 6.23
C PRO A 73 11.86 -21.55 5.33
N LEU A 74 11.26 -21.62 4.13
CA LEU A 74 11.25 -20.57 3.13
C LEU A 74 9.84 -20.30 2.61
N PRO A 75 9.56 -19.08 2.09
CA PRO A 75 8.31 -18.82 1.38
C PRO A 75 8.13 -19.74 0.17
N VAL A 76 6.89 -20.13 -0.09
CA VAL A 76 6.48 -20.94 -1.25
C VAL A 76 5.45 -20.15 -2.05
N LEU A 77 5.60 -20.12 -3.38
CA LEU A 77 4.66 -19.52 -4.31
C LEU A 77 3.88 -20.62 -5.03
N ASP A 78 2.55 -20.58 -4.94
CA ASP A 78 1.65 -21.26 -5.86
C ASP A 78 1.36 -20.32 -7.03
N ASP A 79 2.13 -20.45 -8.11
CA ASP A 79 2.01 -19.62 -9.30
C ASP A 79 0.66 -19.81 -10.01
N SER A 80 0.07 -21.01 -9.93
CA SER A 80 -1.21 -21.32 -10.57
C SER A 80 -2.38 -20.53 -9.99
N GLN A 81 -2.32 -20.15 -8.71
CA GLN A 81 -3.34 -19.39 -7.98
C GLN A 81 -2.86 -18.02 -7.53
N ASN A 82 -1.60 -17.65 -7.82
CA ASN A 82 -0.94 -16.44 -7.34
C ASN A 82 -1.04 -16.29 -5.80
N ILE A 83 -0.77 -17.39 -5.09
CA ILE A 83 -0.78 -17.42 -3.62
C ILE A 83 0.64 -17.60 -3.11
N VAL A 84 1.05 -16.74 -2.17
CA VAL A 84 2.33 -16.84 -1.49
C VAL A 84 2.10 -17.31 -0.06
N PHE A 85 2.78 -18.37 0.32
CA PHE A 85 2.83 -18.92 1.68
C PHE A 85 4.11 -18.46 2.36
N THR A 86 3.99 -17.59 3.37
CA THR A 86 5.15 -16.99 4.05
C THR A 86 5.18 -17.41 5.51
N PRO A 87 6.23 -18.14 5.97
CA PRO A 87 6.40 -18.44 7.38
C PRO A 87 6.83 -17.19 8.15
N LEU A 88 6.14 -16.90 9.26
CA LEU A 88 6.40 -15.77 10.16
C LEU A 88 6.45 -16.29 11.61
N GLY A 89 7.57 -16.88 12.01
CA GLY A 89 7.70 -17.55 13.30
C GLY A 89 6.81 -18.79 13.37
N ASN A 90 5.82 -18.78 14.27
CA ASN A 90 4.80 -19.82 14.42
C ASN A 90 3.49 -19.49 13.70
N ARG A 91 3.52 -18.57 12.73
CA ARG A 91 2.36 -18.19 11.92
C ARG A 91 2.68 -18.37 10.45
N LEU A 92 1.74 -18.94 9.72
CA LEU A 92 1.76 -18.94 8.27
C LEU A 92 0.87 -17.82 7.75
N ARG A 93 1.42 -16.92 6.96
CA ARG A 93 0.65 -15.93 6.22
C ARG A 93 0.53 -16.36 4.77
N MET A 94 -0.70 -16.47 4.31
CA MET A 94 -1.05 -16.66 2.92
C MET A 94 -1.48 -15.31 2.36
N VAL A 95 -0.95 -14.91 1.20
CA VAL A 95 -1.35 -13.69 0.49
C VAL A 95 -1.81 -14.08 -0.90
N SER A 96 -2.96 -13.58 -1.30
CA SER A 96 -3.58 -13.92 -2.58
C SER A 96 -3.82 -12.67 -3.44
N THR A 97 -4.36 -12.93 -4.59
CA THR A 97 -4.73 -12.05 -5.71
C THR A 97 -5.14 -10.62 -5.36
N ALA A 98 -5.27 -9.80 -6.39
CA ALA A 98 -5.81 -8.45 -6.30
C ALA A 98 -7.13 -8.37 -7.07
N GLU A 99 -8.05 -7.52 -6.60
CA GLU A 99 -9.28 -7.17 -7.32
C GLU A 99 -9.53 -5.66 -7.27
N PHE A 100 -10.17 -5.13 -8.29
CA PHE A 100 -10.55 -3.72 -8.36
C PHE A 100 -12.00 -3.54 -7.88
N ALA A 101 -12.20 -3.54 -6.56
CA ALA A 101 -13.49 -3.39 -5.89
C ALA A 101 -13.69 -1.98 -5.28
N GLY A 102 -13.00 -0.97 -5.82
CA GLY A 102 -13.01 0.37 -5.24
C GLY A 102 -12.42 0.37 -3.83
N PHE A 103 -13.09 1.02 -2.89
CA PHE A 103 -12.65 1.12 -1.50
C PHE A 103 -13.29 0.07 -0.57
N ASP A 104 -13.97 -0.92 -1.14
CA ASP A 104 -14.51 -2.04 -0.37
C ASP A 104 -13.37 -2.90 0.19
N THR A 105 -13.35 -3.09 1.51
CA THR A 105 -12.40 -3.97 2.23
C THR A 105 -13.09 -5.16 2.90
N SER A 106 -14.33 -5.46 2.52
CA SER A 106 -15.04 -6.64 3.00
C SER A 106 -14.28 -7.92 2.62
N ILE A 107 -14.40 -8.94 3.46
CA ILE A 107 -13.77 -10.23 3.24
C ILE A 107 -14.69 -11.12 2.40
N ASP A 108 -14.24 -11.51 1.22
CA ASP A 108 -14.89 -12.53 0.41
C ASP A 108 -14.45 -13.93 0.90
N GLN A 109 -15.43 -14.69 1.41
CA GLN A 109 -15.19 -16.04 1.95
C GLN A 109 -14.68 -17.01 0.89
N ASN A 110 -15.09 -16.86 -0.37
CA ASN A 110 -14.59 -17.70 -1.45
C ASN A 110 -13.08 -17.54 -1.64
N ARG A 111 -12.54 -16.33 -1.42
CA ARG A 111 -11.09 -16.06 -1.46
C ARG A 111 -10.36 -16.74 -0.31
N ILE A 112 -10.95 -16.75 0.87
CA ILE A 112 -10.39 -17.44 2.05
C ILE A 112 -10.37 -18.96 1.81
N GLU A 113 -11.48 -19.54 1.36
CA GLU A 113 -11.55 -20.96 1.02
C GLU A 113 -10.56 -21.37 -0.06
N MET A 114 -10.37 -20.52 -1.09
CA MET A 114 -9.39 -20.77 -2.14
C MET A 114 -7.97 -20.86 -1.57
N MET A 115 -7.60 -19.97 -0.63
CA MET A 115 -6.29 -20.02 0.02
C MET A 115 -6.11 -21.29 0.84
N LEU A 116 -7.12 -21.72 1.59
CA LEU A 116 -7.08 -22.98 2.37
C LEU A 116 -7.01 -24.22 1.46
N LYS A 117 -7.77 -24.25 0.37
CA LYS A 117 -7.70 -25.32 -0.64
C LYS A 117 -6.31 -25.39 -1.30
N SER A 118 -5.70 -24.23 -1.61
CA SER A 118 -4.34 -24.21 -2.13
C SER A 118 -3.32 -24.67 -1.08
N LEU A 119 -3.43 -24.25 0.17
CA LEU A 119 -2.59 -24.73 1.26
C LEU A 119 -2.63 -26.27 1.36
N LYS A 120 -3.83 -26.84 1.38
CA LYS A 120 -4.03 -28.30 1.43
C LYS A 120 -3.38 -29.03 0.24
N LYS A 121 -3.45 -28.44 -0.95
CA LYS A 121 -2.88 -29.01 -2.19
C LYS A 121 -1.36 -28.93 -2.23
N ILE A 122 -0.79 -27.77 -1.87
CA ILE A 122 0.64 -27.49 -2.06
C ILE A 122 1.47 -27.91 -0.85
N LEU A 123 0.93 -27.74 0.36
CA LEU A 123 1.62 -28.01 1.63
C LEU A 123 0.73 -28.85 2.55
N PRO A 124 0.38 -30.09 2.18
CA PRO A 124 -0.56 -30.92 2.94
C PRO A 124 -0.10 -31.17 4.38
N SER A 125 1.17 -31.41 4.61
CA SER A 125 1.72 -31.63 5.96
C SER A 125 1.62 -30.40 6.87
N VAL A 126 1.67 -29.18 6.29
CA VAL A 126 1.45 -27.93 7.04
C VAL A 126 -0.04 -27.73 7.29
N HIS A 127 -0.88 -28.04 6.30
CA HIS A 127 -2.34 -27.92 6.43
C HIS A 127 -2.89 -28.80 7.57
N GLU A 128 -2.37 -30.01 7.77
CA GLU A 128 -2.77 -30.92 8.86
C GLU A 128 -2.52 -30.33 10.27
N LEU A 129 -1.63 -29.34 10.38
CA LEU A 129 -1.30 -28.65 11.63
C LEU A 129 -2.12 -27.36 11.83
N VAL A 130 -2.94 -26.98 10.86
CA VAL A 130 -3.73 -25.73 10.90
C VAL A 130 -5.06 -25.98 11.57
N ASN A 131 -5.38 -25.15 12.57
CA ASN A 131 -6.75 -25.01 13.03
C ASN A 131 -7.42 -23.86 12.26
N GLU A 132 -8.29 -24.18 11.30
CA GLU A 132 -8.96 -23.21 10.44
C GLU A 132 -9.86 -22.23 11.22
N SER A 133 -10.35 -22.62 12.43
CA SER A 133 -11.15 -21.75 13.28
C SER A 133 -10.37 -20.55 13.84
N ASP A 134 -9.04 -20.64 13.90
CA ASP A 134 -8.15 -19.60 14.40
C ASP A 134 -7.58 -18.72 13.27
N ALA A 135 -8.07 -18.95 12.05
CA ALA A 135 -7.64 -18.21 10.88
C ALA A 135 -8.09 -16.73 10.93
N ILE A 136 -7.14 -15.83 10.74
CA ILE A 136 -7.37 -14.38 10.76
C ILE A 136 -7.32 -13.85 9.33
N PRO A 137 -8.48 -13.62 8.70
CA PRO A 137 -8.54 -13.00 7.40
C PRO A 137 -8.31 -11.48 7.49
N TRP A 138 -7.72 -10.91 6.44
CA TRP A 138 -7.51 -9.48 6.31
C TRP A 138 -7.57 -9.06 4.85
N ALA A 139 -8.08 -7.87 4.58
CA ALA A 139 -8.02 -7.24 3.28
C ALA A 139 -7.50 -5.81 3.37
N GLY A 140 -6.77 -5.36 2.33
CA GLY A 140 -6.23 -4.02 2.26
C GLY A 140 -6.08 -3.54 0.82
N LEU A 141 -5.93 -2.22 0.67
CA LEU A 141 -5.93 -1.54 -0.62
C LEU A 141 -4.50 -1.16 -1.03
N ARG A 142 -4.02 -1.74 -2.12
CA ARG A 142 -2.75 -1.37 -2.76
C ARG A 142 -2.98 -0.12 -3.62
N PRO A 143 -2.14 0.90 -3.52
CA PRO A 143 -2.23 2.11 -4.36
C PRO A 143 -1.61 1.84 -5.74
N MET A 144 -2.40 1.38 -6.69
CA MET A 144 -1.92 1.02 -8.03
C MET A 144 -1.93 2.23 -8.95
N SER A 145 -0.76 2.64 -9.45
CA SER A 145 -0.63 3.56 -10.57
C SER A 145 -0.83 2.82 -11.89
N SER A 146 -1.29 3.51 -12.93
CA SER A 146 -1.57 2.88 -14.23
C SER A 146 -0.32 2.39 -14.97
N ASP A 147 0.82 3.04 -14.75
CA ASP A 147 2.11 2.71 -15.37
C ASP A 147 3.05 1.89 -14.45
N GLY A 148 2.58 1.51 -13.28
CA GLY A 148 3.35 0.73 -12.30
C GLY A 148 4.42 1.51 -11.54
N LYS A 149 4.62 2.81 -11.83
CA LYS A 149 5.60 3.66 -11.16
C LYS A 149 4.93 4.50 -10.08
N PRO A 150 5.55 4.75 -8.92
CA PRO A 150 5.02 5.66 -7.93
C PRO A 150 5.02 7.11 -8.44
N PHE A 151 4.20 7.95 -7.84
CA PHE A 151 4.24 9.40 -7.98
C PHE A 151 5.02 9.99 -6.81
N ILE A 152 6.16 10.63 -7.11
CA ILE A 152 7.04 11.24 -6.11
C ILE A 152 7.45 12.61 -6.64
N GLY A 153 6.91 13.68 -6.09
CA GLY A 153 7.22 15.04 -6.57
C GLY A 153 6.26 16.10 -6.08
N TRP A 154 6.57 17.35 -6.44
CA TRP A 154 5.73 18.50 -6.17
C TRP A 154 4.45 18.48 -7.01
N SER A 155 3.34 18.86 -6.41
CA SER A 155 2.02 18.79 -7.04
C SER A 155 1.68 19.93 -7.99
N GLY A 156 2.47 21.01 -8.00
CA GLY A 156 2.14 22.29 -8.63
C GLY A 156 1.46 23.29 -7.67
N ILE A 157 0.95 22.84 -6.54
CA ILE A 157 0.55 23.70 -5.42
C ILE A 157 1.77 23.89 -4.53
N ARG A 158 2.11 25.15 -4.20
CA ARG A 158 3.28 25.46 -3.37
C ARG A 158 3.15 24.80 -2.00
N GLY A 159 4.19 24.11 -1.56
CA GLY A 159 4.20 23.37 -0.29
C GLY A 159 3.54 21.99 -0.31
N LEU A 160 2.90 21.56 -1.40
CA LEU A 160 2.29 20.22 -1.47
C LEU A 160 3.15 19.23 -2.26
N PHE A 161 3.69 18.25 -1.57
CA PHE A 161 4.46 17.13 -2.12
C PHE A 161 3.66 15.84 -2.07
N VAL A 162 3.79 14.98 -3.08
CA VAL A 162 3.12 13.68 -3.14
C VAL A 162 4.15 12.56 -3.17
N ASN A 163 3.94 11.52 -2.36
CA ASN A 163 4.69 10.25 -2.41
C ASN A 163 3.69 9.10 -2.31
N CYS A 164 3.24 8.56 -3.44
CA CYS A 164 2.13 7.62 -3.51
C CYS A 164 2.21 6.71 -4.75
N GLY A 165 1.45 5.63 -4.77
CA GLY A 165 1.30 4.80 -5.97
C GLY A 165 2.34 3.68 -6.11
N GLN A 166 3.00 3.25 -5.02
CA GLN A 166 4.02 2.20 -5.01
C GLN A 166 3.48 0.79 -5.29
N GLY A 167 2.18 0.64 -5.50
CA GLY A 167 1.53 -0.62 -5.84
C GLY A 167 1.75 -1.73 -4.81
N PRO A 168 2.00 -2.97 -5.26
CA PRO A 168 2.20 -4.11 -4.36
C PRO A 168 3.58 -4.10 -3.69
N LEU A 169 4.53 -3.30 -4.18
CA LEU A 169 5.91 -3.26 -3.72
C LEU A 169 6.19 -2.12 -2.73
N GLY A 170 5.14 -1.47 -2.17
CA GLY A 170 5.29 -0.29 -1.32
C GLY A 170 6.25 -0.47 -0.15
N TRP A 171 6.25 -1.62 0.51
CA TRP A 171 7.19 -1.92 1.57
C TRP A 171 8.64 -1.99 1.05
N THR A 172 8.86 -2.72 -0.03
CA THR A 172 10.20 -2.88 -0.66
C THR A 172 10.76 -1.55 -1.14
N LEU A 173 9.88 -0.70 -1.70
CA LEU A 173 10.27 0.60 -2.25
C LEU A 173 10.30 1.73 -1.21
N ALA A 174 9.89 1.48 0.03
CA ALA A 174 9.67 2.52 1.04
C ALA A 174 10.91 3.40 1.25
N MET A 175 12.08 2.81 1.47
CA MET A 175 13.31 3.57 1.73
C MET A 175 13.79 4.31 0.49
N GLY A 176 13.73 3.69 -0.69
CA GLY A 176 14.09 4.35 -1.96
C GLY A 176 13.17 5.52 -2.28
N SER A 177 11.85 5.34 -2.11
CA SER A 177 10.86 6.41 -2.28
C SER A 177 11.07 7.55 -1.28
N ALA A 178 11.39 7.23 -0.03
CA ALA A 178 11.62 8.23 1.01
C ALA A 178 12.92 9.01 0.75
N ASN A 179 13.99 8.34 0.32
CA ASN A 179 15.26 9.00 -0.01
C ASN A 179 15.09 9.96 -1.19
N LEU A 180 14.46 9.49 -2.29
CA LEU A 180 14.17 10.35 -3.44
C LEU A 180 13.31 11.56 -3.04
N ALA A 181 12.24 11.35 -2.25
CA ALA A 181 11.41 12.43 -1.76
C ALA A 181 12.20 13.45 -0.92
N ALA A 182 13.07 12.96 -0.02
CA ALA A 182 13.92 13.81 0.80
C ALA A 182 14.89 14.65 -0.05
N ASP A 183 15.53 14.05 -1.06
CA ASP A 183 16.46 14.74 -1.96
C ASP A 183 15.74 15.86 -2.74
N ILE A 184 14.55 15.59 -3.29
CA ILE A 184 13.75 16.60 -4.01
C ILE A 184 13.30 17.73 -3.06
N ILE A 185 12.78 17.40 -1.87
CA ILE A 185 12.27 18.40 -0.90
C ILE A 185 13.38 19.28 -0.37
N THR A 186 14.60 18.75 -0.21
CA THR A 186 15.75 19.48 0.31
C THR A 186 16.69 19.98 -0.79
N GLU A 187 16.27 19.90 -2.06
CA GLU A 187 17.01 20.39 -3.23
C GLU A 187 18.43 19.80 -3.35
N ARG A 188 18.59 18.54 -2.94
CA ARG A 188 19.83 17.78 -3.11
C ARG A 188 19.82 17.05 -4.44
N GLU A 189 20.99 16.74 -4.94
CA GLU A 189 21.16 15.89 -6.12
C GLU A 189 20.60 14.50 -5.84
N ALA A 190 19.59 14.08 -6.63
CA ALA A 190 18.97 12.78 -6.50
C ALA A 190 19.79 11.71 -7.24
N SER A 191 19.91 10.52 -6.65
CA SER A 191 20.63 9.38 -7.26
C SER A 191 19.95 8.77 -8.48
N ILE A 192 18.67 9.09 -8.69
CA ILE A 192 17.85 8.66 -9.84
C ILE A 192 17.07 9.87 -10.35
N ASP A 193 16.77 9.87 -11.66
CA ASP A 193 16.05 10.97 -12.30
C ASP A 193 14.64 11.15 -11.71
N PRO A 194 14.34 12.27 -11.02
CA PRO A 194 13.04 12.54 -10.40
C PRO A 194 11.89 12.64 -11.41
N GLU A 195 12.16 13.07 -12.65
CA GLU A 195 11.14 13.27 -13.68
C GLU A 195 10.41 11.97 -14.02
N LEU A 196 11.07 10.82 -13.86
CA LEU A 196 10.48 9.51 -14.05
C LEU A 196 9.30 9.23 -13.09
N PHE A 197 9.22 9.97 -11.98
CA PHE A 197 8.24 9.81 -10.91
C PHE A 197 7.36 11.05 -10.72
N SER A 198 7.58 12.10 -11.52
CA SER A 198 6.83 13.35 -11.39
C SER A 198 5.33 13.14 -11.61
N LEU A 199 4.50 14.05 -11.07
CA LEU A 199 3.04 14.00 -11.24
C LEU A 199 2.63 14.35 -12.68
N SER A 200 3.47 15.11 -13.37
CA SER A 200 3.27 15.58 -14.77
C SER A 200 3.89 14.64 -15.82
N ARG A 201 4.55 13.54 -15.41
CA ARG A 201 5.18 12.65 -16.37
C ARG A 201 4.21 12.17 -17.46
N SER A 202 4.68 12.18 -18.71
CA SER A 202 3.91 11.63 -19.82
C SER A 202 3.70 10.14 -19.62
N ARG A 203 2.46 9.70 -19.70
CA ARG A 203 2.13 8.27 -19.66
C ARG A 203 2.59 7.67 -20.98
N SER A 204 3.50 6.69 -20.92
CA SER A 204 3.77 5.85 -22.08
C SER A 204 2.47 5.09 -22.39
N SER A 205 1.86 5.43 -23.52
CA SER A 205 0.68 4.75 -24.10
C SER A 205 1.02 3.32 -24.51
#